data_764d7c709aced4cfb81458ef9d4a4c28
#
_entry.id   764d7c709aced4cfb81458ef9d4a4c28
#
_cell.length_a   1.000
_cell.length_b   1.000
_cell.length_c   1.000
_cell.angle_alpha   90.00
_cell.angle_beta   90.00
_cell.angle_gamma   90.00
#
_symmetry.space_group_name_H-M   'P 1'
#
loop_
_entity.id
_entity.type
_entity.pdbx_description
1 polymer ?
#
loop_
_entity_poly.entity_id
_entity_poly.type
_entity_poly.pdbx_seq_one_letter_code
_entity_poly.pdbx_strand_id
1 'polypeptide(L)'
;MFALATLLYLIGGIIALRDLMGEKQAKNPGPAACALGGFVLHSLSLGWEWVGQSQIQISGPSQILSFMAWCAVLLFLIGYHLFKKPAALTSFFMPVVVVLAVVAEAIHVVPPQPDADRSGWWMVHGVM
;
A
#
# COMPACT_ATOMS: atom_id res chain seq x y z
N MET A 1 -4.78 -3.48 12.17
CA MET A 1 -5.41 -2.41 11.38
C MET A 1 -4.92 -2.42 9.93
N PHE A 2 -3.63 -2.63 9.69
CA PHE A 2 -3.07 -2.66 8.33
C PHE A 2 -3.71 -3.74 7.44
N ALA A 3 -3.92 -4.96 7.93
CA ALA A 3 -4.59 -6.03 7.20
C ALA A 3 -6.01 -5.66 6.71
N LEU A 4 -6.76 -4.88 7.49
CA LEU A 4 -8.08 -4.39 7.07
C LEU A 4 -7.97 -3.35 5.94
N ALA A 5 -6.96 -2.48 5.98
CA ALA A 5 -6.68 -1.53 4.91
C ALA A 5 -6.32 -2.27 3.62
N THR A 6 -5.45 -3.29 3.71
CA THR A 6 -5.05 -4.15 2.59
C THR A 6 -6.26 -4.86 1.98
N LEU A 7 -7.18 -5.36 2.81
CA LEU A 7 -8.42 -6.00 2.36
C LEU A 7 -9.34 -5.03 1.60
N LEU A 8 -9.47 -3.78 2.06
CA LEU A 8 -10.22 -2.74 1.34
C LEU A 8 -9.57 -2.39 0.00
N TYR A 9 -8.24 -2.31 -0.06
CA TYR A 9 -7.55 -2.10 -1.33
C TYR A 9 -7.77 -3.27 -2.30
N LEU A 10 -7.74 -4.51 -1.81
CA LEU A 10 -8.05 -5.71 -2.59
C LEU A 10 -9.46 -5.65 -3.17
N ILE A 11 -10.46 -5.35 -2.34
CA ILE A 11 -11.86 -5.22 -2.77
C ILE A 11 -11.98 -4.12 -3.83
N GLY A 12 -11.41 -2.95 -3.57
CA GLY A 12 -11.39 -1.83 -4.51
C GLY A 12 -10.71 -2.20 -5.83
N GLY A 13 -9.60 -2.94 -5.78
CA GLY A 13 -8.89 -3.45 -6.95
C GLY A 13 -9.71 -4.44 -7.76
N ILE A 14 -10.42 -5.37 -7.12
CA ILE A 14 -11.31 -6.33 -7.80
C ILE A 14 -12.47 -5.60 -8.48
N ILE A 15 -13.09 -4.61 -7.82
CA ILE A 15 -14.16 -3.80 -8.41
C ILE A 15 -13.61 -3.03 -9.63
N ALA A 16 -12.46 -2.40 -9.50
CA ALA A 16 -11.82 -1.67 -10.59
C ALA A 16 -11.51 -2.56 -11.80
N LEU A 17 -10.99 -3.76 -11.55
CA LEU A 17 -10.71 -4.73 -12.61
C LEU A 17 -11.99 -5.22 -13.30
N ARG A 18 -13.04 -5.46 -12.54
CA ARG A 18 -14.35 -5.84 -13.06
C ARG A 18 -14.97 -4.74 -13.93
N ASP A 19 -14.85 -3.47 -13.48
CA ASP A 19 -15.34 -2.31 -14.24
C ASP A 19 -14.55 -2.13 -15.56
N LEU A 20 -13.25 -2.47 -15.56
CA LEU A 20 -12.42 -2.43 -16.76
C LEU A 20 -12.83 -3.48 -17.79
N MET A 21 -13.22 -4.69 -17.36
CA MET A 21 -13.65 -5.77 -18.22
C MET A 21 -15.11 -5.63 -18.71
N GLY A 22 -15.90 -4.81 -18.02
CA GLY A 22 -17.29 -4.53 -18.39
C GLY A 22 -17.37 -3.36 -19.37
N GLU A 23 -18.22 -3.49 -20.42
CA GLU A 23 -18.45 -2.42 -21.41
C GLU A 23 -19.05 -1.12 -20.82
N LYS A 24 -19.55 -1.16 -19.60
CA LYS A 24 -20.09 0.01 -18.90
C LYS A 24 -18.98 0.70 -18.12
N GLN A 25 -18.24 1.57 -18.77
CA GLN A 25 -17.40 2.58 -18.12
C GLN A 25 -18.25 3.62 -17.36
N ALA A 26 -19.23 3.16 -16.60
CA ALA A 26 -19.97 4.02 -15.71
C ALA A 26 -19.00 4.53 -14.61
N LYS A 27 -19.13 5.79 -14.23
CA LYS A 27 -18.47 6.39 -13.07
C LYS A 27 -18.87 5.61 -11.81
N ASN A 28 -18.24 4.44 -11.57
CA ASN A 28 -18.45 3.68 -10.36
C ASN A 28 -17.58 4.30 -9.25
N PRO A 29 -18.14 4.90 -8.21
CA PRO A 29 -17.39 5.45 -7.10
C PRO A 29 -16.83 4.37 -6.16
N GLY A 30 -17.22 3.10 -6.35
CA GLY A 30 -16.86 1.99 -5.48
C GLY A 30 -15.35 1.84 -5.23
N PRO A 31 -14.50 1.78 -6.28
CA PRO A 31 -13.06 1.67 -6.10
C PRO A 31 -12.46 2.85 -5.33
N ALA A 32 -12.93 4.08 -5.60
CA ALA A 32 -12.45 5.27 -4.90
C ALA A 32 -12.90 5.30 -3.44
N ALA A 33 -14.12 4.86 -3.14
CA ALA A 33 -14.62 4.75 -1.78
C ALA A 33 -13.84 3.71 -0.98
N CYS A 34 -13.54 2.54 -1.57
CA CYS A 34 -12.67 1.52 -0.95
C CYS A 34 -11.25 2.04 -0.72
N ALA A 35 -10.69 2.76 -1.70
CA ALA A 35 -9.36 3.37 -1.57
C ALA A 35 -9.32 4.41 -0.44
N LEU A 36 -10.35 5.25 -0.32
CA LEU A 36 -10.45 6.25 0.74
C LEU A 36 -10.58 5.58 2.12
N GLY A 37 -11.45 4.60 2.27
CA GLY A 37 -11.61 3.83 3.51
C GLY A 37 -10.31 3.12 3.91
N GLY A 38 -9.67 2.46 2.96
CA GLY A 38 -8.36 1.83 3.16
C GLY A 38 -7.28 2.85 3.55
N PHE A 39 -7.26 4.02 2.91
CA PHE A 39 -6.32 5.10 3.22
C PHE A 39 -6.47 5.62 4.65
N VAL A 40 -7.69 5.82 5.13
CA VAL A 40 -7.95 6.24 6.51
C VAL A 40 -7.44 5.19 7.50
N LEU A 41 -7.79 3.92 7.31
CA LEU A 41 -7.32 2.84 8.18
C LEU A 41 -5.80 2.67 8.15
N HIS A 42 -5.20 2.82 6.97
CA HIS A 42 -3.75 2.75 6.78
C HIS A 42 -3.04 3.92 7.50
N SER A 43 -3.57 5.14 7.37
CA SER A 43 -3.06 6.31 8.08
C SER A 43 -3.15 6.16 9.60
N LEU A 44 -4.24 5.61 10.12
CA LEU A 44 -4.39 5.31 11.52
C LEU A 44 -3.40 4.24 12.00
N SER A 45 -3.14 3.22 11.17
CA SER A 45 -2.16 2.17 11.48
C SER A 45 -0.74 2.73 11.57
N LEU A 46 -0.33 3.54 10.57
CA LEU A 46 0.98 4.20 10.57
C LEU A 46 1.12 5.17 11.76
N GLY A 47 0.09 5.97 12.03
CA GLY A 47 0.07 6.91 13.14
C GLY A 47 0.20 6.19 14.49
N TRP A 48 -0.46 5.05 14.66
CA TRP A 48 -0.36 4.25 15.88
C TRP A 48 1.05 3.69 16.10
N GLU A 49 1.69 3.19 15.04
CA GLU A 49 3.07 2.69 15.10
C GLU A 49 4.06 3.81 15.47
N TRP A 50 3.90 5.01 14.90
CA TRP A 50 4.78 6.14 15.16
C TRP A 50 4.63 6.70 16.57
N VAL A 51 3.41 6.79 17.10
CA VAL A 51 3.16 7.23 18.48
C VAL A 51 3.74 6.24 19.49
N GLY A 52 3.65 4.94 19.20
CA GLY A 52 4.16 3.89 20.09
C GLY A 52 5.69 3.82 20.18
N GLN A 53 6.41 4.25 19.15
CA GLN A 53 7.87 4.11 19.07
C GLN A 53 8.66 5.38 19.39
N SER A 54 8.02 6.47 19.79
CA SER A 54 8.65 7.77 20.11
C SER A 54 9.60 8.36 19.04
N GLN A 55 9.78 7.67 17.93
CA GLN A 55 10.60 8.09 16.79
C GLN A 55 9.99 7.56 15.49
N ILE A 56 10.02 8.37 14.44
CA ILE A 56 9.68 7.95 13.08
C ILE A 56 10.86 7.10 12.56
N GLN A 57 10.88 5.84 12.90
CA GLN A 57 11.88 4.91 12.38
C GLN A 57 11.24 4.10 11.24
N ILE A 58 11.60 4.45 10.02
CA ILE A 58 11.36 3.58 8.86
C ILE A 58 12.55 2.59 8.81
N SER A 59 12.49 1.55 9.65
CA SER A 59 13.65 0.70 9.90
C SER A 59 13.61 -0.65 9.18
N GLY A 60 12.55 -0.95 8.41
CA GLY A 60 12.45 -2.26 7.75
C GLY A 60 11.80 -2.21 6.36
N PRO A 61 12.07 -3.22 5.51
CA PRO A 61 11.52 -3.27 4.15
C PRO A 61 9.97 -3.29 4.13
N SER A 62 9.33 -3.92 5.12
CA SER A 62 7.87 -3.91 5.27
C SER A 62 7.33 -2.50 5.50
N GLN A 63 7.96 -1.71 6.37
CA GLN A 63 7.54 -0.33 6.65
C GLN A 63 7.76 0.59 5.44
N ILE A 64 8.86 0.42 4.70
CA ILE A 64 9.12 1.16 3.46
C ILE A 64 8.03 0.87 2.44
N LEU A 65 7.71 -0.40 2.21
CA LEU A 65 6.67 -0.81 1.26
C LEU A 65 5.28 -0.33 1.69
N SER A 66 4.97 -0.41 2.98
CA SER A 66 3.74 0.13 3.54
C SER A 66 3.62 1.63 3.29
N PHE A 67 4.68 2.40 3.55
CA PHE A 67 4.71 3.83 3.31
C PHE A 67 4.61 4.17 1.80
N MET A 68 5.27 3.39 0.93
CA MET A 68 5.13 3.54 -0.53
C MET A 68 3.70 3.27 -0.99
N ALA A 69 3.04 2.24 -0.44
CA ALA A 69 1.63 1.97 -0.72
C ALA A 69 0.74 3.13 -0.28
N TRP A 70 0.98 3.70 0.89
CA TRP A 70 0.27 4.87 1.40
C TRP A 70 0.42 6.08 0.46
N CYS A 71 1.64 6.39 0.04
CA CYS A 71 1.91 7.47 -0.93
C CYS A 71 1.21 7.22 -2.28
N ALA A 72 1.22 5.98 -2.77
CA ALA A 72 0.55 5.63 -4.02
C ALA A 72 -0.97 5.84 -3.94
N VAL A 73 -1.60 5.47 -2.81
CA VAL A 73 -3.04 5.73 -2.60
C VAL A 73 -3.32 7.22 -2.53
N LEU A 74 -2.49 7.99 -1.83
CA LEU A 74 -2.62 9.44 -1.74
C LEU A 74 -2.58 10.09 -3.13
N LEU A 75 -1.58 9.70 -3.95
CA LEU A 75 -1.46 10.18 -5.34
C LEU A 75 -2.67 9.76 -6.19
N PHE A 76 -3.16 8.53 -5.99
CA PHE A 76 -4.39 8.07 -6.66
C PHE A 76 -5.60 8.92 -6.29
N LEU A 77 -5.83 9.20 -5.01
CA LEU A 77 -6.96 10.01 -4.55
C LEU A 77 -6.89 11.45 -5.08
N ILE A 78 -5.70 12.06 -5.04
CA ILE A 78 -5.46 13.38 -5.62
C ILE A 78 -5.76 13.37 -7.13
N GLY A 79 -5.19 12.41 -7.86
CA GLY A 79 -5.40 12.25 -9.28
C GLY A 79 -6.85 11.98 -9.65
N TYR A 80 -7.57 11.18 -8.86
CA TYR A 80 -8.98 10.89 -9.05
C TYR A 80 -9.85 12.16 -9.00
N HIS A 81 -9.49 13.12 -8.15
CA HIS A 81 -10.18 14.40 -8.07
C HIS A 81 -9.80 15.37 -9.20
N LEU A 82 -8.53 15.34 -9.64
CA LEU A 82 -8.02 16.29 -10.62
C LEU A 82 -8.30 15.89 -12.07
N PHE A 83 -8.33 14.60 -12.39
CA PHE A 83 -8.44 14.13 -13.76
C PHE A 83 -9.88 13.82 -14.17
N LYS A 84 -10.23 14.20 -15.43
CA LYS A 84 -11.55 13.97 -16.01
C LYS A 84 -11.82 12.49 -16.38
N LYS A 85 -10.79 11.64 -16.39
CA LYS A 85 -10.88 10.20 -16.73
C LYS A 85 -10.42 9.32 -15.57
N PRO A 86 -11.21 9.20 -14.51
CA PRO A 86 -10.80 8.45 -13.32
C PRO A 86 -10.65 6.94 -13.56
N ALA A 87 -11.36 6.37 -14.53
CA ALA A 87 -11.31 4.94 -14.81
C ALA A 87 -9.90 4.45 -15.22
N ALA A 88 -9.22 5.18 -16.12
CA ALA A 88 -7.86 4.82 -16.53
C ALA A 88 -6.86 4.90 -15.38
N LEU A 89 -7.02 5.92 -14.52
CA LEU A 89 -6.19 6.09 -13.33
C LEU A 89 -6.40 4.94 -12.34
N THR A 90 -7.66 4.58 -12.10
CA THR A 90 -8.04 3.49 -11.19
C THR A 90 -7.45 2.16 -11.65
N SER A 91 -7.56 1.86 -12.96
CA SER A 91 -7.06 0.61 -13.54
C SER A 91 -5.54 0.45 -13.43
N PHE A 92 -4.79 1.56 -13.41
CA PHE A 92 -3.34 1.53 -13.28
C PHE A 92 -2.89 1.52 -11.81
N PHE A 93 -3.43 2.42 -11.00
CA PHE A 93 -2.95 2.59 -9.62
C PHE A 93 -3.42 1.49 -8.66
N MET A 94 -4.66 1.00 -8.81
CA MET A 94 -5.19 0.01 -7.86
C MET A 94 -4.40 -1.30 -7.84
N PRO A 95 -3.99 -1.90 -8.97
CA PRO A 95 -3.14 -3.09 -8.94
C PRO A 95 -1.78 -2.84 -8.25
N VAL A 96 -1.16 -1.68 -8.50
CA VAL A 96 0.12 -1.33 -7.87
C VAL A 96 -0.03 -1.21 -6.35
N VAL A 97 -1.06 -0.51 -5.88
CA VAL A 97 -1.36 -0.37 -4.45
C VAL A 97 -1.59 -1.74 -3.80
N VAL A 98 -2.39 -2.60 -4.45
CA VAL A 98 -2.68 -3.95 -3.94
C VAL A 98 -1.39 -4.76 -3.81
N VAL A 99 -0.55 -4.78 -4.85
CA VAL A 99 0.72 -5.52 -4.81
C VAL A 99 1.62 -5.00 -3.68
N LEU A 100 1.80 -3.69 -3.58
CA LEU A 100 2.65 -3.10 -2.53
C LEU A 100 2.12 -3.42 -1.12
N ALA A 101 0.81 -3.32 -0.90
CA ALA A 101 0.19 -3.59 0.38
C ALA A 101 0.27 -5.08 0.77
N VAL A 102 0.01 -5.98 -0.18
CA VAL A 102 0.10 -7.44 0.04
C VAL A 102 1.54 -7.87 0.32
N VAL A 103 2.52 -7.35 -0.43
CA VAL A 103 3.94 -7.67 -0.21
C VAL A 103 4.41 -7.11 1.14
N ALA A 104 4.01 -5.90 1.51
CA ALA A 104 4.33 -5.31 2.82
C ALA A 104 3.80 -6.18 3.97
N GLU A 105 2.55 -6.66 3.86
CA GLU A 105 1.92 -7.55 4.84
C GLU A 105 2.63 -8.90 4.90
N ALA A 106 2.95 -9.50 3.76
CA ALA A 106 3.64 -10.79 3.69
C ALA A 106 5.03 -10.74 4.36
N ILE A 107 5.77 -9.65 4.15
CA ILE A 107 7.08 -9.46 4.81
C ILE A 107 6.92 -9.23 6.31
N HIS A 108 5.85 -8.53 6.73
CA HIS A 108 5.59 -8.26 8.14
C HIS A 108 5.30 -9.53 8.94
N VAL A 109 4.65 -10.51 8.31
CA VAL A 109 4.27 -11.80 8.93
C VAL A 109 5.46 -12.76 9.02
N VAL A 110 6.48 -12.63 8.16
CA VAL A 110 7.69 -13.47 8.22
C VAL A 110 8.57 -13.00 9.39
N PRO A 111 8.75 -13.82 10.44
CA PRO A 111 9.63 -13.45 11.54
C PRO A 111 11.05 -13.24 11.00
N PRO A 112 11.78 -12.22 11.48
CA PRO A 112 13.17 -12.02 11.10
C PRO A 112 13.97 -13.29 11.45
N GLN A 113 14.65 -13.88 10.46
CA GLN A 113 15.50 -15.03 10.72
C GLN A 113 16.68 -14.56 11.59
N PRO A 114 16.89 -15.17 12.77
CA PRO A 114 17.90 -14.72 13.71
C PRO A 114 19.34 -14.80 13.17
N ASP A 115 19.56 -15.52 12.09
CA ASP A 115 20.88 -15.71 11.48
C ASP A 115 21.12 -14.87 10.21
N ALA A 116 20.10 -14.19 9.68
CA ALA A 116 20.25 -13.35 8.49
C ALA A 116 21.11 -12.10 8.75
N ASP A 117 21.17 -11.64 9.98
CA ASP A 117 21.97 -10.45 10.37
C ASP A 117 23.48 -10.75 10.49
N ARG A 118 23.88 -12.03 10.49
CA ARG A 118 25.29 -12.42 10.55
C ARG A 118 25.90 -12.82 9.24
N SER A 119 25.11 -12.97 8.18
CA SER A 119 25.64 -13.31 6.87
C SER A 119 26.11 -12.09 6.11
N GLY A 120 27.41 -11.81 6.15
CA GLY A 120 28.23 -11.25 5.09
C GLY A 120 27.89 -9.91 4.43
N TRP A 121 26.67 -9.41 4.51
CA TRP A 121 26.27 -8.15 3.89
C TRP A 121 26.99 -6.94 4.51
N TRP A 122 27.25 -6.98 5.81
CA TRP A 122 28.03 -5.95 6.51
C TRP A 122 29.51 -5.98 6.18
N MET A 123 30.05 -7.16 5.79
CA MET A 123 31.45 -7.27 5.35
C MET A 123 31.67 -6.65 3.96
N VAL A 124 30.67 -6.62 3.10
CA VAL A 124 30.81 -6.06 1.74
C VAL A 124 30.68 -4.52 1.73
N HIS A 125 29.97 -3.94 2.69
CA HIS A 125 29.76 -2.49 2.75
C HIS A 125 30.63 -1.76 3.77
N GLY A 126 31.36 -2.49 4.61
CA GLY A 126 32.26 -1.93 5.62
C GLY A 126 33.71 -1.78 5.17
N VAL A 127 34.05 -2.11 3.92
CA VAL A 127 35.42 -2.08 3.38
C VAL A 127 35.59 -1.04 2.26
N MET A 128 34.67 -0.05 2.19
CA MET A 128 34.92 1.14 1.35
C MET A 128 35.01 2.38 2.19
#